data_b8458d08a15124ccd051d51b50bbee27
#
_entry.id   b8458d08a15124ccd051d51b50bbee27
#
_cell.length_a   1.000
_cell.length_b   1.000
_cell.length_c   1.000
_cell.angle_alpha   90.00
_cell.angle_beta   90.00
_cell.angle_gamma   90.00
#
_symmetry.space_group_name_H-M   'P 1'
#
loop_
_entity.id
_entity.type
_entity.pdbx_description
1 polymer ?
#
loop_
_entity_poly.entity_id
_entity_poly.type
_entity_poly.pdbx_seq_one_letter_code
_entity_poly.pdbx_strand_id
1 'polypeptide(L)'
;RPLHPWTVKLLTADGIDYPLYKHQVVTLRHAATGKTVILSAGTGSGKTEAFLIPLIDRLFWDHELGLDDIKQPGIRAMIIYPLNALVNNQVERILELLRQDTDLTFGFYTSRLKDVRGRAERAYRYLGRDVPPDCQIIDRQSLRGLRGKKECRLGPPHILVTNFSMLEYMLIRPLDHSIFHQIEHNGRPRLRAIVLDEAHVY
;
A
#
# COMPACT_ATOMS: atom_id res chain seq x y z
N ARG A 1 0.48 -2.09 -22.19
CA ARG A 1 1.87 -1.68 -22.02
C ARG A 1 2.66 -2.76 -21.28
N PRO A 2 3.99 -2.85 -21.44
CA PRO A 2 4.83 -3.75 -20.64
C PRO A 2 4.83 -3.33 -19.16
N LEU A 3 5.31 -4.23 -18.29
CA LEU A 3 5.59 -3.88 -16.90
C LEU A 3 6.68 -2.79 -16.85
N HIS A 4 6.57 -1.93 -15.87
CA HIS A 4 7.59 -0.91 -15.62
C HIS A 4 8.92 -1.57 -15.23
N PRO A 5 10.09 -1.06 -15.68
CA PRO A 5 11.39 -1.66 -15.39
C PRO A 5 11.64 -1.88 -13.88
N TRP A 6 11.24 -0.95 -13.04
CA TRP A 6 11.31 -1.10 -11.58
C TRP A 6 10.42 -2.23 -11.05
N THR A 7 9.21 -2.41 -11.61
CA THR A 7 8.34 -3.54 -11.25
C THR A 7 9.01 -4.86 -11.58
N VAL A 8 9.61 -4.98 -12.78
CA VAL A 8 10.37 -6.18 -13.18
C VAL A 8 11.53 -6.43 -12.23
N LYS A 9 12.30 -5.39 -11.88
CA LYS A 9 13.41 -5.50 -10.95
C LYS A 9 12.98 -6.02 -9.58
N LEU A 10 11.87 -5.49 -9.04
CA LEU A 10 11.31 -5.94 -7.75
C LEU A 10 10.90 -7.41 -7.80
N LEU A 11 10.18 -7.82 -8.84
CA LEU A 11 9.72 -9.20 -9.01
C LEU A 11 10.89 -10.18 -9.12
N THR A 12 11.89 -9.85 -9.93
CA THR A 12 13.09 -10.69 -10.10
C THR A 12 13.87 -10.82 -8.79
N ALA A 13 14.01 -9.73 -8.04
CA ALA A 13 14.69 -9.73 -6.75
C ALA A 13 13.95 -10.53 -5.66
N ASP A 14 12.63 -10.62 -5.77
CA ASP A 14 11.76 -11.44 -4.90
C ASP A 14 11.69 -12.91 -5.36
N GLY A 15 12.44 -13.29 -6.40
CA GLY A 15 12.43 -14.65 -6.96
C GLY A 15 11.23 -14.98 -7.84
N ILE A 16 10.46 -13.95 -8.25
CA ILE A 16 9.38 -14.11 -9.24
C ILE A 16 9.97 -13.93 -10.64
N ASP A 17 10.73 -14.93 -11.08
CA ASP A 17 11.36 -15.00 -12.40
C ASP A 17 10.62 -15.96 -13.37
N TYR A 18 9.54 -16.55 -12.90
CA TYR A 18 8.67 -17.45 -13.65
C TYR A 18 7.47 -16.71 -14.30
N PRO A 19 6.87 -17.27 -15.36
CA PRO A 19 5.71 -16.67 -16.01
C PRO A 19 4.54 -16.47 -15.04
N LEU A 20 3.95 -15.26 -15.06
CA LEU A 20 2.78 -14.98 -14.26
C LEU A 20 1.61 -15.90 -14.62
N TYR A 21 0.81 -16.29 -13.63
CA TYR A 21 -0.41 -17.04 -13.86
C TYR A 21 -1.41 -16.26 -14.72
N LYS A 22 -2.25 -16.98 -15.45
CA LYS A 22 -3.24 -16.38 -16.36
C LYS A 22 -4.11 -15.33 -15.69
N HIS A 23 -4.59 -15.57 -14.47
CA HIS A 23 -5.42 -14.63 -13.73
C HIS A 23 -4.63 -13.37 -13.32
N GLN A 24 -3.34 -13.48 -12.98
CA GLN A 24 -2.46 -12.35 -12.69
C GLN A 24 -2.29 -11.46 -13.92
N VAL A 25 -2.03 -12.05 -15.08
CA VAL A 25 -1.90 -11.32 -16.35
C VAL A 25 -3.21 -10.62 -16.74
N VAL A 26 -4.35 -11.29 -16.57
CA VAL A 26 -5.66 -10.71 -16.86
C VAL A 26 -5.95 -9.55 -15.94
N THR A 27 -5.71 -9.70 -14.64
CA THR A 27 -5.87 -8.62 -13.65
C THR A 27 -4.98 -7.41 -13.99
N LEU A 28 -3.70 -7.66 -14.30
CA LEU A 28 -2.76 -6.60 -14.70
C LEU A 28 -3.27 -5.81 -15.93
N ARG A 29 -3.74 -6.51 -16.96
CA ARG A 29 -4.28 -5.86 -18.17
C ARG A 29 -5.50 -4.99 -17.88
N HIS A 30 -6.42 -5.46 -17.06
CA HIS A 30 -7.61 -4.69 -16.69
C HIS A 30 -7.27 -3.49 -15.79
N ALA A 31 -6.43 -3.68 -14.79
CA ALA A 31 -5.98 -2.63 -13.91
C ALA A 31 -5.21 -1.53 -14.69
N ALA A 32 -4.37 -1.91 -15.66
CA ALA A 32 -3.65 -0.96 -16.52
C ALA A 32 -4.58 -0.06 -17.36
N THR A 33 -5.82 -0.49 -17.60
CA THR A 33 -6.85 0.30 -18.28
C THR A 33 -7.80 1.04 -17.34
N GLY A 34 -7.51 1.02 -16.02
CA GLY A 34 -8.31 1.71 -14.99
C GLY A 34 -9.63 1.01 -14.65
N LYS A 35 -9.80 -0.25 -15.03
CA LYS A 35 -11.01 -1.03 -14.71
C LYS A 35 -10.98 -1.56 -13.28
N THR A 36 -12.14 -1.59 -12.66
CA THR A 36 -12.35 -2.36 -11.43
C THR A 36 -12.32 -3.86 -11.75
N VAL A 37 -11.57 -4.63 -10.95
CA VAL A 37 -11.38 -6.06 -11.15
C VAL A 37 -11.89 -6.81 -9.93
N ILE A 38 -12.70 -7.83 -10.16
CA ILE A 38 -13.09 -8.82 -9.15
C ILE A 38 -12.32 -10.10 -9.48
N LEU A 39 -11.46 -10.51 -8.56
CA LEU A 39 -10.65 -11.72 -8.69
C LEU A 39 -11.20 -12.83 -7.79
N SER A 40 -11.66 -13.91 -8.38
CA SER A 40 -11.99 -15.15 -7.67
C SER A 40 -10.97 -16.22 -8.02
N ALA A 41 -10.23 -16.70 -7.03
CA ALA A 41 -9.21 -17.72 -7.20
C ALA A 41 -9.04 -18.51 -5.88
N GLY A 42 -8.59 -19.76 -5.97
CA GLY A 42 -8.36 -20.61 -4.81
C GLY A 42 -7.26 -20.09 -3.88
N THR A 43 -7.18 -20.64 -2.67
CA THR A 43 -6.07 -20.37 -1.74
C THR A 43 -4.74 -20.83 -2.32
N GLY A 44 -3.66 -20.08 -2.06
CA GLY A 44 -2.33 -20.41 -2.59
C GLY A 44 -2.14 -20.19 -4.11
N SER A 45 -3.10 -19.57 -4.79
CA SER A 45 -3.03 -19.33 -6.24
C SER A 45 -2.26 -18.06 -6.63
N GLY A 46 -1.61 -17.36 -5.71
CA GLY A 46 -0.93 -16.10 -6.01
C GLY A 46 -1.89 -14.90 -6.15
N LYS A 47 -3.00 -14.88 -5.39
CA LYS A 47 -3.94 -13.74 -5.37
C LYS A 47 -3.27 -12.45 -4.92
N THR A 48 -2.38 -12.52 -3.94
CA THR A 48 -1.67 -11.35 -3.42
C THR A 48 -0.85 -10.68 -4.51
N GLU A 49 -0.08 -11.43 -5.26
CA GLU A 49 0.69 -10.94 -6.41
C GLU A 49 -0.24 -10.39 -7.50
N ALA A 50 -1.41 -10.99 -7.68
CA ALA A 50 -2.36 -10.57 -8.72
C ALA A 50 -2.89 -9.14 -8.49
N PHE A 51 -2.94 -8.62 -7.27
CA PHE A 51 -3.29 -7.22 -7.01
C PHE A 51 -2.08 -6.33 -6.68
N LEU A 52 -1.04 -6.86 -6.05
CA LEU A 52 0.16 -6.07 -5.72
C LEU A 52 0.94 -5.66 -6.96
N ILE A 53 1.15 -6.58 -7.91
CA ILE A 53 1.90 -6.30 -9.13
C ILE A 53 1.28 -5.14 -9.91
N PRO A 54 -0.02 -5.16 -10.30
CA PRO A 54 -0.62 -4.05 -11.02
C PRO A 54 -0.67 -2.75 -10.22
N LEU A 55 -0.81 -2.82 -8.90
CA LEU A 55 -0.81 -1.66 -8.03
C LEU A 55 0.57 -0.96 -8.05
N ILE A 56 1.64 -1.71 -7.81
CA ILE A 56 3.02 -1.20 -7.81
C ILE A 56 3.41 -0.69 -9.20
N ASP A 57 3.10 -1.47 -10.24
CA ASP A 57 3.35 -1.11 -11.64
C ASP A 57 2.69 0.22 -12.01
N ARG A 58 1.46 0.43 -11.55
CA ARG A 58 0.74 1.67 -11.76
C ARG A 58 1.42 2.85 -11.10
N LEU A 59 1.90 2.71 -9.86
CA LEU A 59 2.56 3.79 -9.13
C LEU A 59 3.85 4.24 -9.84
N PHE A 60 4.66 3.30 -10.33
CA PHE A 60 5.87 3.63 -11.08
C PHE A 60 5.55 4.31 -12.42
N TRP A 61 4.57 3.79 -13.16
CA TRP A 61 4.17 4.42 -14.42
C TRP A 61 3.56 5.81 -14.23
N ASP A 62 2.77 6.02 -13.19
CA ASP A 62 2.21 7.34 -12.89
C ASP A 62 3.31 8.36 -12.58
N HIS A 63 4.39 7.93 -11.92
CA HIS A 63 5.57 8.75 -11.70
C HIS A 63 6.33 9.06 -12.99
N GLU A 64 6.66 8.04 -13.78
CA GLU A 64 7.38 8.17 -15.05
C GLU A 64 6.64 9.10 -16.03
N LEU A 65 5.32 9.02 -16.08
CA LEU A 65 4.46 9.85 -16.93
C LEU A 65 4.21 11.26 -16.37
N GLY A 66 4.80 11.61 -15.22
CA GLY A 66 4.59 12.90 -14.56
C GLY A 66 3.17 13.11 -14.03
N LEU A 67 2.40 12.02 -13.87
CA LEU A 67 1.04 12.06 -13.34
C LEU A 67 1.01 12.10 -11.82
N ASP A 68 2.10 11.69 -11.18
CA ASP A 68 2.30 11.69 -9.73
C ASP A 68 3.80 11.79 -9.42
N ASP A 69 4.14 12.33 -8.26
CA ASP A 69 5.53 12.34 -7.76
C ASP A 69 5.64 11.42 -6.54
N ILE A 70 6.22 10.22 -6.74
CA ILE A 70 6.44 9.25 -5.65
C ILE A 70 7.44 9.72 -4.60
N LYS A 71 8.19 10.80 -4.84
CA LYS A 71 9.04 11.42 -3.81
C LYS A 71 8.23 12.23 -2.79
N GLN A 72 6.98 12.53 -3.10
CA GLN A 72 6.07 13.24 -2.21
C GLN A 72 5.28 12.23 -1.36
N PRO A 73 5.22 12.42 -0.03
CA PRO A 73 4.41 11.56 0.84
C PRO A 73 2.92 11.71 0.50
N GLY A 74 2.17 10.63 0.67
CA GLY A 74 0.72 10.66 0.47
C GLY A 74 0.19 9.30 0.03
N ILE A 75 -1.02 8.95 0.47
CA ILE A 75 -1.64 7.67 0.19
C ILE A 75 -2.13 7.62 -1.25
N ARG A 76 -1.61 6.69 -2.04
CA ARG A 76 -2.03 6.41 -3.42
C ARG A 76 -2.85 5.15 -3.51
N ALA A 77 -2.58 4.21 -2.61
CA ALA A 77 -3.28 2.94 -2.58
C ALA A 77 -3.62 2.53 -1.15
N MET A 78 -4.75 1.88 -0.99
CA MET A 78 -5.19 1.32 0.27
C MET A 78 -5.53 -0.15 0.09
N ILE A 79 -4.98 -1.01 0.96
CA ILE A 79 -5.28 -2.44 0.98
C ILE A 79 -6.02 -2.72 2.28
N ILE A 80 -7.22 -3.27 2.18
CA ILE A 80 -8.14 -3.48 3.29
C ILE A 80 -8.35 -4.98 3.48
N TYR A 81 -8.10 -5.43 4.71
CA TYR A 81 -8.31 -6.80 5.15
C TYR A 81 -9.48 -6.88 6.14
N PRO A 82 -10.21 -8.00 6.20
CA PRO A 82 -11.30 -8.14 7.16
C PRO A 82 -10.81 -8.19 8.60
N LEU A 83 -9.66 -8.80 8.85
CA LEU A 83 -9.15 -9.07 10.20
C LEU A 83 -7.69 -8.61 10.38
N ASN A 84 -7.34 -8.22 11.62
CA ASN A 84 -5.97 -7.84 11.99
C ASN A 84 -4.93 -8.96 11.78
N ALA A 85 -5.31 -10.22 11.94
CA ALA A 85 -4.39 -11.35 11.77
C ALA A 85 -3.90 -11.45 10.31
N LEU A 86 -4.78 -11.20 9.35
CA LEU A 86 -4.44 -11.21 7.93
C LEU A 86 -3.53 -10.04 7.56
N VAL A 87 -3.73 -8.87 8.18
CA VAL A 87 -2.84 -7.72 7.98
C VAL A 87 -1.39 -8.08 8.27
N ASN A 88 -1.11 -8.78 9.37
CA ASN A 88 0.25 -9.11 9.78
C ASN A 88 0.98 -9.99 8.74
N ASN A 89 0.33 -11.05 8.27
CA ASN A 89 0.91 -11.96 7.28
C ASN A 89 1.17 -11.25 5.94
N GLN A 90 0.28 -10.36 5.55
CA GLN A 90 0.40 -9.63 4.29
C GLN A 90 1.42 -8.49 4.36
N VAL A 91 1.59 -7.87 5.52
CA VAL A 91 2.67 -6.89 5.72
C VAL A 91 4.03 -7.55 5.50
N GLU A 92 4.25 -8.78 5.99
CA GLU A 92 5.48 -9.53 5.73
C GLU A 92 5.70 -9.74 4.23
N ARG A 93 4.65 -10.12 3.49
CA ARG A 93 4.74 -10.33 2.03
C ARG A 93 5.05 -9.03 1.27
N ILE A 94 4.44 -7.92 1.67
CA ILE A 94 4.75 -6.60 1.08
C ILE A 94 6.19 -6.18 1.41
N LEU A 95 6.65 -6.45 2.64
CA LEU A 95 8.03 -6.21 3.05
C LEU A 95 9.04 -6.97 2.19
N GLU A 96 8.76 -8.23 1.90
CA GLU A 96 9.61 -9.04 1.04
C GLU A 96 9.71 -8.47 -0.37
N LEU A 97 8.56 -8.14 -0.95
CA LEU A 97 8.47 -7.60 -2.30
C LEU A 97 9.15 -6.21 -2.43
N LEU A 98 9.00 -5.33 -1.43
CA LEU A 98 9.55 -3.97 -1.45
C LEU A 98 10.93 -3.84 -0.80
N ARG A 99 11.66 -4.94 -0.58
CA ARG A 99 13.01 -4.93 0.02
C ARG A 99 14.07 -4.18 -0.77
N GLN A 100 13.83 -3.96 -2.04
CA GLN A 100 14.74 -3.21 -2.91
C GLN A 100 14.63 -1.72 -2.62
N ASP A 101 15.75 -1.01 -2.78
CA ASP A 101 15.81 0.45 -2.64
C ASP A 101 14.89 1.11 -3.67
N THR A 102 13.69 1.44 -3.22
CA THR A 102 12.67 2.12 -4.03
C THR A 102 12.17 3.35 -3.28
N ASP A 103 11.73 4.36 -3.99
CA ASP A 103 11.07 5.52 -3.40
C ASP A 103 9.64 5.19 -2.90
N LEU A 104 9.14 3.98 -3.17
CA LEU A 104 7.84 3.53 -2.68
C LEU A 104 7.90 3.18 -1.20
N THR A 105 7.01 3.76 -0.44
CA THR A 105 6.85 3.49 0.98
C THR A 105 5.51 2.85 1.26
N PHE A 106 5.47 1.96 2.23
CA PHE A 106 4.22 1.41 2.73
C PHE A 106 4.18 1.49 4.24
N GLY A 107 2.99 1.34 4.78
CA GLY A 107 2.80 1.26 6.21
C GLY A 107 1.48 0.60 6.53
N PHE A 108 1.32 0.10 7.74
CA PHE A 108 0.06 -0.45 8.20
C PHE A 108 -0.53 0.35 9.35
N TYR A 109 -1.84 0.46 9.37
CA TYR A 109 -2.58 1.17 10.41
C TYR A 109 -3.75 0.33 10.90
N THR A 110 -3.64 -0.15 12.14
CA THR A 110 -4.64 -0.98 12.80
C THR A 110 -4.94 -0.44 14.19
N SER A 111 -5.95 -0.95 14.86
CA SER A 111 -6.29 -0.59 16.25
C SER A 111 -5.15 -0.81 17.26
N ARG A 112 -4.17 -1.64 16.92
CA ARG A 112 -2.97 -1.89 17.74
C ARG A 112 -1.96 -0.75 17.70
N LEU A 113 -1.98 0.07 16.65
CA LEU A 113 -1.10 1.23 16.52
C LEU A 113 -1.71 2.42 17.27
N LYS A 114 -0.92 3.01 18.16
CA LYS A 114 -1.37 4.09 19.03
C LYS A 114 -0.84 5.46 18.58
N ASP A 115 -1.40 6.51 19.17
CA ASP A 115 -1.21 7.91 18.77
C ASP A 115 0.21 8.44 18.87
N VAL A 116 1.12 7.72 19.56
CA VAL A 116 2.48 8.17 19.84
C VAL A 116 3.49 7.28 19.12
N ARG A 117 4.41 7.91 18.38
CA ARG A 117 5.45 7.23 17.59
C ARG A 117 6.18 6.10 18.35
N GLY A 118 6.65 6.35 19.57
CA GLY A 118 7.36 5.32 20.35
C GLY A 118 6.53 4.08 20.71
N ARG A 119 5.19 4.20 20.70
CA ARG A 119 4.27 3.06 20.85
C ARG A 119 4.03 2.35 19.52
N ALA A 120 4.01 3.11 18.42
CA ALA A 120 3.96 2.56 17.08
C ALA A 120 5.23 1.75 16.77
N GLU A 121 6.42 2.28 17.09
CA GLU A 121 7.69 1.59 16.93
C GLU A 121 7.73 0.26 17.69
N ARG A 122 7.20 0.22 18.91
CA ARG A 122 7.08 -1.04 19.68
C ARG A 122 6.12 -2.03 19.04
N ALA A 123 5.03 -1.57 18.44
CA ALA A 123 4.09 -2.42 17.73
C ALA A 123 4.74 -3.04 16.47
N TYR A 124 5.56 -2.28 15.74
CA TYR A 124 6.32 -2.81 14.60
C TYR A 124 7.37 -3.83 15.03
N ARG A 125 8.10 -3.57 16.13
CA ARG A 125 9.06 -4.54 16.71
C ARG A 125 8.39 -5.82 17.22
N TYR A 126 7.13 -5.75 17.64
CA TYR A 126 6.37 -6.93 18.05
C TYR A 126 6.15 -7.92 16.91
N LEU A 127 6.23 -7.48 15.65
CA LEU A 127 6.25 -8.36 14.49
C LEU A 127 7.57 -9.16 14.36
N GLY A 128 8.50 -9.02 15.33
CA GLY A 128 9.72 -9.83 15.45
C GLY A 128 10.85 -9.43 14.52
N ARG A 129 10.77 -8.27 13.87
CA ARG A 129 11.80 -7.79 12.94
C ARG A 129 12.14 -6.32 13.19
N ASP A 130 13.38 -5.94 12.87
CA ASP A 130 13.74 -4.54 12.74
C ASP A 130 12.86 -3.90 11.66
N VAL A 131 12.38 -2.68 11.94
CA VAL A 131 11.57 -1.94 10.97
C VAL A 131 12.42 -1.67 9.74
N PRO A 132 12.05 -2.20 8.57
CA PRO A 132 12.81 -1.95 7.35
C PRO A 132 12.82 -0.46 7.01
N PRO A 133 13.87 0.04 6.33
CA PRO A 133 13.96 1.44 5.92
C PRO A 133 12.73 1.94 5.13
N ASP A 134 12.13 1.04 4.34
CA ASP A 134 11.01 1.34 3.44
C ASP A 134 9.63 1.18 4.10
N CYS A 135 9.57 0.61 5.32
CA CYS A 135 8.35 0.52 6.10
C CYS A 135 8.20 1.76 6.97
N GLN A 136 7.23 2.57 6.66
CA GLN A 136 6.94 3.74 7.48
C GLN A 136 6.15 3.36 8.72
N ILE A 137 6.67 3.80 9.86
CA ILE A 137 5.96 3.74 11.12
C ILE A 137 4.87 4.81 11.10
N ILE A 138 3.63 4.36 11.02
CA ILE A 138 2.48 5.25 10.98
C ILE A 138 1.97 5.47 12.40
N ASP A 139 1.91 6.72 12.80
CA ASP A 139 1.04 7.19 13.88
C ASP A 139 -0.07 8.05 13.29
N ARG A 140 -1.07 8.39 14.08
CA ARG A 140 -2.19 9.23 13.61
C ARG A 140 -1.74 10.60 13.10
N GLN A 141 -0.71 11.20 13.68
CA GLN A 141 -0.20 12.49 13.25
C GLN A 141 0.49 12.40 11.90
N SER A 142 1.29 11.35 11.68
CA SER A 142 1.92 11.07 10.38
C SER A 142 0.89 10.81 9.29
N LEU A 143 -0.14 10.00 9.61
CA LEU A 143 -1.20 9.67 8.67
C LEU A 143 -1.99 10.91 8.22
N ARG A 144 -2.19 11.87 9.12
CA ARG A 144 -2.86 13.15 8.84
C ARG A 144 -1.97 14.19 8.17
N GLY A 145 -0.69 13.90 7.98
CA GLY A 145 0.27 14.88 7.43
C GLY A 145 0.57 16.06 8.35
N LEU A 146 0.28 15.97 9.66
CA LEU A 146 0.42 17.05 10.62
C LEU A 146 1.85 17.26 11.10
N ARG A 147 2.80 16.40 10.75
CA ARG A 147 4.21 16.57 11.11
C ARG A 147 4.91 17.53 10.16
N GLY A 148 5.73 18.42 10.75
CA GLY A 148 6.41 19.49 10.01
C GLY A 148 7.39 18.99 8.94
N LYS A 149 7.70 19.87 7.98
CA LYS A 149 8.52 19.58 6.78
C LYS A 149 9.91 18.97 7.04
N LYS A 150 10.51 19.17 8.22
CA LYS A 150 11.81 18.57 8.58
C LYS A 150 11.74 17.07 8.90
N GLU A 151 10.53 16.56 9.16
CA GLU A 151 10.27 15.14 9.43
C GLU A 151 9.54 14.47 8.24
N CYS A 152 9.62 15.06 7.05
CA CYS A 152 8.88 14.66 5.84
C CYS A 152 9.12 13.23 5.35
N ARG A 153 10.16 12.55 5.83
CA ARG A 153 10.28 11.08 5.65
C ARG A 153 9.21 10.30 6.41
N LEU A 154 8.39 10.96 7.21
CA LEU A 154 7.36 10.38 8.08
C LEU A 154 5.95 10.85 7.72
N GLY A 155 5.75 11.34 6.51
CA GLY A 155 4.42 11.61 5.96
C GLY A 155 3.62 10.32 5.72
N PRO A 156 2.37 10.43 5.25
CA PRO A 156 1.58 9.27 4.88
C PRO A 156 2.32 8.41 3.85
N PRO A 157 2.29 7.07 3.98
CA PRO A 157 2.94 6.17 3.02
C PRO A 157 2.21 6.19 1.68
N HIS A 158 2.85 5.65 0.65
CA HIS A 158 2.22 5.47 -0.66
C HIS A 158 1.16 4.37 -0.64
N ILE A 159 1.44 3.28 0.07
CA ILE A 159 0.54 2.15 0.24
C ILE A 159 0.16 2.03 1.71
N LEU A 160 -1.11 2.22 2.03
CA LEU A 160 -1.65 2.03 3.37
C LEU A 160 -2.33 0.66 3.46
N VAL A 161 -1.86 -0.17 4.38
CA VAL A 161 -2.50 -1.45 4.73
C VAL A 161 -3.32 -1.25 6.00
N THR A 162 -4.59 -1.63 5.97
CA THR A 162 -5.50 -1.46 7.11
C THR A 162 -6.53 -2.57 7.19
N ASN A 163 -7.36 -2.56 8.20
CA ASN A 163 -8.54 -3.43 8.27
C ASN A 163 -9.84 -2.64 8.14
N PHE A 164 -10.93 -3.37 7.91
CA PHE A 164 -12.25 -2.78 7.70
C PHE A 164 -12.70 -1.91 8.88
N SER A 165 -12.60 -2.41 10.10
CA SER A 165 -13.01 -1.64 11.30
C SER A 165 -12.21 -0.34 11.45
N MET A 166 -10.92 -0.36 11.09
CA MET A 166 -10.10 0.84 11.14
C MET A 166 -10.48 1.84 10.05
N LEU A 167 -10.84 1.34 8.86
CA LEU A 167 -11.37 2.18 7.79
C LEU A 167 -12.66 2.88 8.22
N GLU A 168 -13.61 2.16 8.85
CA GLU A 168 -14.83 2.76 9.40
C GLU A 168 -14.51 3.88 10.39
N TYR A 169 -13.57 3.64 11.31
CA TYR A 169 -13.13 4.69 12.24
C TYR A 169 -12.53 5.90 11.54
N MET A 170 -11.72 5.70 10.51
CA MET A 170 -11.14 6.80 9.73
C MET A 170 -12.20 7.61 8.99
N LEU A 171 -13.24 6.96 8.47
CA LEU A 171 -14.34 7.62 7.76
C LEU A 171 -15.25 8.42 8.69
N ILE A 172 -15.48 7.96 9.93
CA ILE A 172 -16.34 8.63 10.90
C ILE A 172 -15.66 9.82 11.57
N ARG A 173 -14.32 9.80 11.70
CA ARG A 173 -13.58 10.85 12.41
C ARG A 173 -13.27 12.04 11.51
N PRO A 174 -13.78 13.24 11.81
CA PRO A 174 -13.48 14.42 10.98
C PRO A 174 -11.99 14.72 10.83
N LEU A 175 -11.20 14.45 11.87
CA LEU A 175 -9.74 14.64 11.86
C LEU A 175 -9.00 13.70 10.89
N ASP A 176 -9.60 12.57 10.53
CA ASP A 176 -9.03 11.59 9.61
C ASP A 176 -9.46 11.84 8.16
N HIS A 177 -10.40 12.75 7.90
CA HIS A 177 -10.86 13.09 6.55
C HIS A 177 -9.70 13.59 5.67
N SER A 178 -8.68 14.24 6.23
CA SER A 178 -7.50 14.65 5.49
C SER A 178 -6.77 13.51 4.78
N ILE A 179 -6.92 12.27 5.26
CA ILE A 179 -6.33 11.07 4.64
C ILE A 179 -6.92 10.82 3.26
N PHE A 180 -8.24 11.05 3.10
CA PHE A 180 -8.98 10.79 1.88
C PHE A 180 -9.05 11.99 0.93
N HIS A 181 -8.85 13.20 1.44
CA HIS A 181 -8.96 14.44 0.69
C HIS A 181 -7.60 14.99 0.21
N GLN A 182 -6.59 14.14 0.13
CA GLN A 182 -5.30 14.55 -0.43
C GLN A 182 -5.45 14.74 -1.94
N ILE A 183 -5.20 15.96 -2.39
CA ILE A 183 -5.29 16.34 -3.81
C ILE A 183 -3.89 16.71 -4.30
N GLU A 184 -3.56 16.33 -5.52
CA GLU A 184 -2.34 16.73 -6.19
C GLU A 184 -2.45 18.13 -6.80
N HIS A 185 -1.31 18.69 -7.22
CA HIS A 185 -1.28 19.99 -7.91
C HIS A 185 -2.16 20.06 -9.17
N ASN A 186 -2.43 18.91 -9.79
CA ASN A 186 -3.30 18.80 -10.96
C ASN A 186 -4.80 18.66 -10.62
N GLY A 187 -5.18 18.77 -9.34
CA GLY A 187 -6.55 18.64 -8.86
C GLY A 187 -7.08 17.20 -8.76
N ARG A 188 -6.25 16.20 -9.01
CA ARG A 188 -6.64 14.78 -8.92
C ARG A 188 -6.51 14.25 -7.49
N PRO A 189 -7.40 13.34 -7.04
CA PRO A 189 -7.22 12.65 -5.77
C PRO A 189 -5.92 11.82 -5.77
N ARG A 190 -5.17 11.88 -4.68
CA ARG A 190 -3.99 11.02 -4.52
C ARG A 190 -4.34 9.55 -4.37
N LEU A 191 -5.38 9.24 -3.61
CA LEU A 191 -5.89 7.88 -3.48
C LEU A 191 -6.51 7.43 -4.81
N ARG A 192 -5.86 6.47 -5.48
CA ARG A 192 -6.23 6.00 -6.82
C ARG A 192 -6.63 4.54 -6.88
N ALA A 193 -6.23 3.76 -5.89
CA ALA A 193 -6.50 2.33 -5.85
C ALA A 193 -6.95 1.90 -4.46
N ILE A 194 -8.00 1.09 -4.42
CA ILE A 194 -8.46 0.41 -3.21
C ILE A 194 -8.53 -1.07 -3.54
N VAL A 195 -7.91 -1.88 -2.70
CA VAL A 195 -7.96 -3.34 -2.76
C VAL A 195 -8.74 -3.83 -1.56
N LEU A 196 -9.78 -4.61 -1.80
CA LEU A 196 -10.53 -5.33 -0.77
C LEU A 196 -10.16 -6.80 -0.86
N ASP A 197 -9.39 -7.30 0.12
CA ASP A 197 -9.10 -8.72 0.19
C ASP A 197 -10.26 -9.44 0.90
N GLU A 198 -10.54 -10.69 0.50
CA GLU A 198 -11.69 -11.46 0.98
C GLU A 198 -13.02 -10.67 0.92
N ALA A 199 -13.28 -10.04 -0.22
CA ALA A 199 -14.41 -9.11 -0.42
C ALA A 199 -15.80 -9.70 -0.09
N HIS A 200 -15.91 -11.01 0.05
CA HIS A 200 -17.14 -11.70 0.45
C HIS A 200 -17.48 -11.57 1.94
N VAL A 201 -16.57 -11.02 2.74
CA VAL A 201 -16.72 -10.86 4.21
C VAL A 201 -17.29 -9.49 4.58
N TYR A 202 -17.33 -8.55 3.64
CA TYR A 202 -17.84 -7.19 3.85
C TYR A 202 -19.32 -7.05 3.56
#